data_3bef986df022f47188001655bcbca0cd
#
_entry.id   3bef986df022f47188001655bcbca0cd
#
_cell.length_a   1.000
_cell.length_b   1.000
_cell.length_c   1.000
_cell.angle_alpha   90.00
_cell.angle_beta   90.00
_cell.angle_gamma   90.00
#
_symmetry.space_group_name_H-M   'P 1'
#
loop_
_entity.id
_entity.type
_entity.pdbx_description
1 polymer ?
#
loop_
_entity_poly.entity_id
_entity_poly.type
_entity_poly.pdbx_seq_one_letter_code
_entity_poly.pdbx_strand_id
1 'polypeptide(L)' 'MCKYLHMERDSRKIIKRLLSEGWEQVSARGSHHKFRRDEVSLIVPHPKRDLPIGTARSIARAAGWL' A
#
# COMPACT_ATOMS: atom_id res chain seq x y z
N MET A 1 -6.68 21.96 -4.79
CA MET A 1 -7.00 20.54 -4.76
C MET A 1 -6.03 19.78 -3.87
N CYS A 2 -6.51 19.26 -2.78
CA CYS A 2 -5.63 18.67 -1.78
C CYS A 2 -5.79 17.16 -1.70
N LYS A 3 -5.16 16.48 -2.64
CA LYS A 3 -5.19 15.02 -2.64
C LYS A 3 -4.58 14.43 -1.37
N TYR A 4 -3.66 15.15 -0.79
CA TYR A 4 -2.94 14.65 0.38
C TYR A 4 -3.83 14.52 1.61
N LEU A 5 -4.90 15.30 1.65
CA LEU A 5 -5.82 15.23 2.77
C LEU A 5 -6.61 13.93 2.79
N HIS A 6 -6.63 13.23 1.66
CA HIS A 6 -7.41 12.00 1.53
C HIS A 6 -6.53 10.81 1.24
N MET A 7 -5.31 10.83 1.77
CA MET A 7 -4.43 9.68 1.61
C MET A 7 -5.05 8.48 2.30
N GLU A 8 -5.10 7.36 1.58
CA GLU A 8 -5.67 6.15 2.13
C GLU A 8 -4.74 5.56 3.18
N ARG A 9 -5.29 5.23 4.34
CA ARG A 9 -4.52 4.65 5.43
C ARG A 9 -5.08 3.30 5.89
N ASP A 10 -6.15 2.83 5.28
CA ASP A 10 -6.72 1.53 5.58
C ASP A 10 -6.05 0.49 4.69
N SER A 11 -5.33 -0.45 5.31
CA SER A 11 -4.55 -1.43 4.54
C SER A 11 -5.42 -2.24 3.59
N ARG A 12 -6.66 -2.53 3.96
CA ARG A 12 -7.54 -3.32 3.08
C ARG A 12 -7.83 -2.58 1.80
N LYS A 13 -8.07 -1.28 1.90
CA LYS A 13 -8.35 -0.46 0.71
C LYS A 13 -7.09 -0.28 -0.13
N ILE A 14 -5.97 -0.12 0.54
CA ILE A 14 -4.68 0.00 -0.16
C ILE A 14 -4.41 -1.27 -0.96
N ILE A 15 -4.57 -2.43 -0.32
CA ILE A 15 -4.33 -3.71 -0.99
C ILE A 15 -5.29 -3.91 -2.15
N LYS A 16 -6.55 -3.56 -1.98
CA LYS A 16 -7.52 -3.69 -3.05
C LYS A 16 -7.11 -2.85 -4.25
N ARG A 17 -6.65 -1.63 -4.01
CA ARG A 17 -6.19 -0.77 -5.09
C ARG A 17 -4.95 -1.33 -5.76
N LEU A 18 -4.01 -1.84 -4.96
CA LEU A 18 -2.79 -2.44 -5.52
C LEU A 18 -3.14 -3.59 -6.45
N LEU A 19 -4.00 -4.49 -6.00
CA LEU A 19 -4.39 -5.63 -6.81
C LEU A 19 -5.09 -5.18 -8.10
N SER A 20 -5.90 -4.15 -8.02
CA SER A 20 -6.60 -3.65 -9.20
C SER A 20 -5.65 -3.00 -10.19
N GLU A 21 -4.46 -2.59 -9.74
CA GLU A 21 -3.48 -1.93 -10.59
C GLU A 21 -2.38 -2.88 -11.05
N GLY A 22 -2.57 -4.18 -10.86
CA GLY A 22 -1.62 -5.15 -11.36
C GLY A 22 -0.53 -5.56 -10.41
N TRP A 23 -0.60 -5.12 -9.16
CA TRP A 23 0.36 -5.58 -8.16
C TRP A 23 0.02 -7.00 -7.74
N GLU A 24 1.03 -7.78 -7.43
CA GLU A 24 0.90 -9.16 -7.06
C GLU A 24 1.38 -9.35 -5.64
N GLN A 25 0.59 -10.05 -4.82
CA GLN A 25 1.04 -10.36 -3.47
C GLN A 25 1.98 -11.56 -3.54
N VAL A 26 3.24 -11.33 -3.19
CA VAL A 26 4.27 -12.37 -3.33
C VAL A 26 4.62 -13.06 -2.02
N SER A 27 4.24 -12.46 -0.89
CA SER A 27 4.44 -13.14 0.38
C SER A 27 3.63 -12.45 1.47
N ALA A 28 3.44 -13.18 2.57
CA ALA A 28 2.80 -12.64 3.75
C ALA A 28 3.48 -13.26 4.96
N ARG A 29 4.07 -12.42 5.80
CA ARG A 29 4.70 -12.87 7.04
C ARG A 29 4.08 -12.09 8.17
N GLY A 30 3.25 -12.79 8.95
CA GLY A 30 2.51 -12.12 10.00
C GLY A 30 1.70 -10.99 9.40
N SER A 31 1.95 -9.77 9.86
CA SER A 31 1.23 -8.61 9.36
C SER A 31 1.92 -7.94 8.17
N HIS A 32 3.04 -8.47 7.70
CA HIS A 32 3.76 -7.87 6.58
C HIS A 32 3.37 -8.57 5.28
N HIS A 33 2.63 -7.87 4.43
CA HIS A 33 2.20 -8.38 3.14
C HIS A 33 2.99 -7.70 2.05
N LYS A 34 3.76 -8.48 1.29
CA LYS A 34 4.64 -7.94 0.27
C LYS A 34 3.98 -8.03 -1.09
N PHE A 35 4.03 -6.93 -1.82
CA PHE A 35 3.47 -6.80 -3.16
C PHE A 35 4.57 -6.42 -4.13
N ARG A 36 4.43 -6.88 -5.36
CA ARG A 36 5.41 -6.61 -6.38
C ARG A 36 4.73 -6.33 -7.71
N ARG A 37 5.29 -5.37 -8.45
CA ARG A 37 4.90 -5.11 -9.82
C ARG A 37 6.16 -4.71 -10.57
N ASP A 38 6.47 -5.48 -11.62
CA ASP A 38 7.71 -5.32 -12.37
C ASP A 38 8.90 -5.47 -11.41
N GLU A 39 9.75 -4.45 -11.31
CA GLU A 39 10.92 -4.52 -10.44
C GLU A 39 10.71 -3.76 -9.13
N VAL A 40 9.50 -3.31 -8.89
CA VAL A 40 9.20 -2.54 -7.69
C VAL A 40 8.46 -3.43 -6.70
N SER A 41 8.91 -3.40 -5.45
CA SER A 41 8.19 -4.11 -4.39
C SER A 41 7.92 -3.16 -3.23
N LEU A 42 6.85 -3.47 -2.50
CA LEU A 42 6.51 -2.70 -1.32
C LEU A 42 5.86 -3.61 -0.30
N ILE A 43 5.80 -3.15 0.94
CA ILE A 43 5.22 -3.93 2.02
C ILE A 43 4.09 -3.12 2.66
N VAL A 44 2.95 -3.78 2.84
CA VAL A 44 1.79 -3.18 3.48
C VAL A 44 1.54 -3.92 4.79
N PRO A 45 1.62 -3.24 5.93
CA PRO A 45 1.20 -3.84 7.20
C PRO A 45 -0.30 -4.09 7.16
N HIS A 46 -0.70 -5.32 7.34
CA HIS A 46 -2.11 -5.71 7.19
C HIS A 46 -2.45 -6.82 8.18
N PRO A 47 -3.58 -6.77 8.84
CA PRO A 47 -4.64 -5.77 8.72
C PRO A 47 -4.38 -4.55 9.61
N LYS A 48 -4.65 -3.36 9.09
CA LYS A 48 -4.52 -2.14 9.86
C LYS A 48 -5.40 -1.06 9.24
N ARG A 49 -6.32 -0.54 10.03
CA ARG A 49 -7.27 0.45 9.52
C ARG A 49 -6.68 1.84 9.43
N ASP A 50 -5.63 2.09 10.20
CA ASP A 50 -5.14 3.45 10.35
C ASP A 50 -3.62 3.44 10.37
N LEU A 51 -3.03 3.20 9.21
CA LEU A 51 -1.58 3.20 9.07
C LEU A 51 -1.02 4.57 9.44
N PRO A 52 0.18 4.61 10.04
CA PRO A 52 0.86 5.88 10.24
C PRO A 52 1.00 6.61 8.91
N ILE A 53 0.89 7.93 8.94
CA ILE A 53 0.95 8.73 7.72
C ILE A 53 2.23 8.49 6.95
N GLY A 54 3.37 8.39 7.65
CA GLY A 54 4.64 8.12 6.99
C GLY A 54 4.64 6.81 6.23
N THR A 55 4.07 5.76 6.85
CA THR A 55 3.98 4.45 6.21
C THR A 55 3.07 4.51 4.99
N ALA A 56 1.91 5.12 5.13
CA ALA A 56 0.98 5.25 4.02
C ALA A 56 1.59 6.04 2.88
N ARG A 57 2.35 7.08 3.20
CA ARG A 57 3.01 7.88 2.18
C ARG A 57 4.08 7.10 1.45
N SER A 58 4.87 6.30 2.18
CA SER A 58 5.87 5.44 1.56
C SER A 58 5.25 4.48 0.57
N ILE A 59 4.14 3.86 0.98
CA ILE A 59 3.42 2.93 0.11
C ILE A 59 2.91 3.67 -1.13
N ALA A 60 2.29 4.81 -0.94
CA ALA A 60 1.73 5.58 -2.04
C ALA A 60 2.82 6.01 -3.03
N ARG A 61 3.98 6.38 -2.49
CA ARG A 61 5.09 6.80 -3.35
C ARG A 61 5.62 5.61 -4.15
N ALA A 62 5.80 4.47 -3.52
CA ALA A 62 6.29 3.28 -4.21
C ALA A 62 5.28 2.79 -5.25
N ALA A 63 3.99 2.95 -4.97
CA ALA A 63 2.95 2.53 -5.90
C ALA A 63 2.71 3.51 -7.04
N GLY A 64 3.34 4.68 -6.98
CA GLY A 64 3.15 5.68 -8.03
C GLY A 64 1.92 6.55 -7.83
N TRP A 65 1.36 6.57 -6.62
CA TRP A 65 0.17 7.35 -6.34
C TRP A 65 0.48 8.79 -5.91
N LEU A 66 1.73 9.06 -5.64
CA LEU A 66 2.18 10.40 -5.28
C LEU A 66 3.14 10.94 -6.34
#